data_37619879f57e5754a3349c04dd72ceb0
#
_entry.id   37619879f57e5754a3349c04dd72ceb0
#
_cell.length_a   1.000
_cell.length_b   1.000
_cell.length_c   1.000
_cell.angle_alpha   90.00
_cell.angle_beta   90.00
_cell.angle_gamma   90.00
#
_symmetry.space_group_name_H-M   'P 1'
#
loop_
_entity.id
_entity.type
_entity.pdbx_description
1 polymer ?
#
loop_
_entity_poly.entity_id
_entity_poly.type
_entity_poly.pdbx_seq_one_letter_code
_entity_poly.pdbx_strand_id
1 'polypeptide(L)'
;MSNTSFLNAEADVFNTYSLNPIVRQLQLEKPRISLRVSEVGDGEPTLFLHGFSLCTAHWAPLLAQLPSLRSIAVDMPGHGGSEGVDFRGVDLRRWFKDMLISCLDELGLDAVHIVGHSQGAFIGLGLALDVPERVRSLAAIGTPAVALGARLDSLRFLARPGIGPLLLSMPKPAGAYRGILARTIGLHAVEAAPEELIRATYLGTQRRAFGTTVSTYLREMFKGVDANPQRYVLTDEELARIDRPVLIVWGREDIGFQNIAEVRKRAALIPNARFELVPGGHEPWLDDLASTAQPVLDFLVRQPSGHRRA
;
A
#
# COMPACT_ATOMS: atom_id res chain seq x y z
N MET A 1 -9.68 4.77 -21.48
CA MET A 1 -10.68 5.53 -20.69
C MET A 1 -10.04 6.81 -20.18
N SER A 2 -10.82 7.89 -19.98
CA SER A 2 -10.27 9.18 -19.56
C SER A 2 -9.91 9.14 -18.06
N ASN A 3 -8.90 9.93 -17.67
CA ASN A 3 -8.53 10.13 -16.26
C ASN A 3 -9.73 10.68 -15.44
N THR A 4 -10.56 11.50 -16.06
CA THR A 4 -11.77 12.10 -15.48
C THR A 4 -12.75 11.04 -14.94
N SER A 5 -12.94 9.92 -15.65
CA SER A 5 -13.87 8.87 -15.18
C SER A 5 -13.40 8.20 -13.88
N PHE A 6 -12.08 7.98 -13.73
CA PHE A 6 -11.50 7.47 -12.49
C PHE A 6 -11.66 8.48 -11.34
N LEU A 7 -11.30 9.74 -11.58
CA LEU A 7 -11.36 10.80 -10.55
C LEU A 7 -12.78 11.02 -10.03
N ASN A 8 -13.79 10.97 -10.90
CA ASN A 8 -15.19 11.07 -10.48
C ASN A 8 -15.60 9.87 -9.62
N ALA A 9 -15.26 8.64 -10.03
CA ALA A 9 -15.58 7.45 -9.24
C ALA A 9 -14.87 7.43 -7.88
N GLU A 10 -13.65 7.92 -7.80
CA GLU A 10 -12.93 8.08 -6.55
C GLU A 10 -13.57 9.14 -5.64
N ALA A 11 -14.00 10.28 -6.20
CA ALA A 11 -14.72 11.29 -5.44
C ALA A 11 -16.05 10.73 -4.87
N ASP A 12 -16.76 9.89 -5.63
CA ASP A 12 -17.97 9.20 -5.15
C ASP A 12 -17.64 8.33 -3.93
N VAL A 13 -16.50 7.62 -3.92
CA VAL A 13 -16.06 6.85 -2.75
C VAL A 13 -15.83 7.73 -1.54
N PHE A 14 -15.06 8.81 -1.68
CA PHE A 14 -14.81 9.71 -0.55
C PHE A 14 -16.09 10.34 -0.02
N ASN A 15 -17.03 10.70 -0.89
CA ASN A 15 -18.35 11.22 -0.51
C ASN A 15 -19.17 10.19 0.30
N THR A 16 -19.11 8.89 -0.05
CA THR A 16 -19.76 7.81 0.72
C THR A 16 -19.33 7.80 2.19
N TYR A 17 -18.08 8.17 2.46
CA TYR A 17 -17.53 8.25 3.82
C TYR A 17 -17.49 9.68 4.39
N SER A 18 -18.19 10.64 3.76
CA SER A 18 -18.23 12.06 4.16
C SER A 18 -16.84 12.70 4.26
N LEU A 19 -15.92 12.29 3.42
CA LEU A 19 -14.58 12.82 3.33
C LEU A 19 -14.47 13.81 2.17
N ASN A 20 -13.71 14.89 2.37
CA ASN A 20 -13.44 15.89 1.35
C ASN A 20 -11.92 16.10 1.22
N PRO A 21 -11.21 15.23 0.50
CA PRO A 21 -9.76 15.29 0.41
C PRO A 21 -9.28 16.51 -0.40
N ILE A 22 -8.21 17.14 0.07
CA ILE A 22 -7.42 18.07 -0.74
C ILE A 22 -6.49 17.23 -1.62
N VAL A 23 -6.69 17.33 -2.94
CA VAL A 23 -5.90 16.59 -3.91
C VAL A 23 -4.75 17.44 -4.42
N ARG A 24 -3.53 16.90 -4.37
CA ARG A 24 -2.34 17.54 -4.93
C ARG A 24 -1.64 16.64 -5.93
N GLN A 25 -0.96 17.26 -6.89
CA GLN A 25 -0.05 16.60 -7.83
C GLN A 25 1.37 17.09 -7.52
N LEU A 26 2.15 16.26 -6.84
CA LEU A 26 3.54 16.55 -6.49
C LEU A 26 4.43 16.28 -7.69
N GLN A 27 5.41 17.16 -7.95
CA GLN A 27 6.39 16.99 -9.01
C GLN A 27 7.73 16.62 -8.38
N LEU A 28 8.02 15.32 -8.28
CA LEU A 28 9.24 14.84 -7.65
C LEU A 28 10.41 14.90 -8.64
N GLU A 29 11.59 15.30 -8.16
CA GLU A 29 12.81 15.38 -8.96
C GLU A 29 13.64 14.09 -8.90
N LYS A 30 13.60 13.36 -7.80
CA LYS A 30 14.35 12.12 -7.58
C LYS A 30 13.53 11.06 -6.87
N PRO A 31 12.99 10.07 -7.62
CA PRO A 31 12.96 9.96 -9.07
C PRO A 31 12.06 11.03 -9.69
N ARG A 32 12.32 11.41 -10.92
CA ARG A 32 11.43 12.34 -11.63
C ARG A 32 10.12 11.66 -11.96
N ILE A 33 9.06 12.09 -11.26
CA ILE A 33 7.71 11.53 -11.41
C ILE A 33 6.66 12.53 -10.90
N SER A 34 5.51 12.54 -11.55
CA SER A 34 4.32 13.22 -11.06
C SER A 34 3.51 12.28 -10.16
N LEU A 35 3.47 12.56 -8.86
CA LEU A 35 2.84 11.71 -7.84
C LEU A 35 1.59 12.40 -7.29
N ARG A 36 0.46 11.71 -7.29
CA ARG A 36 -0.80 12.22 -6.75
C ARG A 36 -0.97 11.83 -5.29
N VAL A 37 -1.38 12.78 -4.48
CA VAL A 37 -1.74 12.56 -3.07
C VAL A 37 -3.13 13.13 -2.78
N SER A 38 -3.84 12.48 -1.84
CA SER A 38 -5.13 12.92 -1.31
C SER A 38 -4.98 13.13 0.19
N GLU A 39 -5.20 14.37 0.67
CA GLU A 39 -5.03 14.74 2.08
C GLU A 39 -6.38 14.92 2.76
N VAL A 40 -6.54 14.34 3.97
CA VAL A 40 -7.72 14.48 4.83
C VAL A 40 -7.26 14.80 6.26
N GLY A 41 -7.88 15.80 6.88
CA GLY A 41 -7.56 16.24 8.24
C GLY A 41 -6.31 17.12 8.32
N ASP A 42 -6.01 17.60 9.53
CA ASP A 42 -4.97 18.61 9.80
C ASP A 42 -4.08 18.27 11.02
N GLY A 43 -4.23 17.06 11.57
CA GLY A 43 -3.51 16.58 12.75
C GLY A 43 -2.08 16.10 12.47
N GLU A 44 -1.67 15.02 13.13
CA GLU A 44 -0.32 14.47 13.02
C GLU A 44 -0.10 13.84 11.62
N PRO A 45 0.98 14.22 10.89
CA PRO A 45 1.20 13.76 9.53
C PRO A 45 1.38 12.24 9.46
N THR A 46 0.51 11.59 8.71
CA THR A 46 0.51 10.14 8.52
C THR A 46 0.38 9.81 7.03
N LEU A 47 1.38 9.12 6.49
CA LEU A 47 1.43 8.70 5.10
C LEU A 47 0.73 7.36 4.92
N PHE A 48 -0.20 7.27 3.97
CA PHE A 48 -0.94 6.04 3.65
C PHE A 48 -0.47 5.48 2.30
N LEU A 49 0.07 4.26 2.30
CA LEU A 49 0.64 3.58 1.14
C LEU A 49 -0.18 2.33 0.81
N HIS A 50 -0.95 2.37 -0.28
CA HIS A 50 -1.84 1.27 -0.65
C HIS A 50 -1.08 0.05 -1.22
N GLY A 51 -1.77 -1.08 -1.28
CA GLY A 51 -1.30 -2.32 -1.86
C GLY A 51 -1.34 -2.35 -3.38
N PHE A 52 -0.84 -3.44 -3.93
CA PHE A 52 -0.77 -3.69 -5.34
C PHE A 52 -2.16 -3.70 -5.99
N SER A 53 -2.30 -3.05 -7.14
CA SER A 53 -3.55 -2.91 -7.93
C SER A 53 -4.68 -2.11 -7.27
N LEU A 54 -4.41 -1.41 -6.18
CA LEU A 54 -5.35 -0.57 -5.45
C LEU A 54 -5.16 0.93 -5.79
N CYS A 55 -5.81 1.82 -5.05
CA CYS A 55 -5.67 3.27 -5.14
C CYS A 55 -6.00 3.92 -3.80
N THR A 56 -5.83 5.22 -3.68
CA THR A 56 -6.09 5.98 -2.43
C THR A 56 -7.51 5.81 -1.92
N ALA A 57 -8.51 5.60 -2.78
CA ALA A 57 -9.90 5.37 -2.39
C ALA A 57 -10.12 4.18 -1.45
N HIS A 58 -9.25 3.15 -1.50
CA HIS A 58 -9.31 2.00 -0.59
C HIS A 58 -9.10 2.37 0.87
N TRP A 59 -8.48 3.51 1.14
CA TRP A 59 -8.29 4.02 2.49
C TRP A 59 -9.50 4.76 3.05
N ALA A 60 -10.48 5.17 2.22
CA ALA A 60 -11.59 6.02 2.65
C ALA A 60 -12.34 5.50 3.88
N PRO A 61 -12.70 4.20 4.00
CA PRO A 61 -13.33 3.67 5.21
C PRO A 61 -12.46 3.89 6.46
N LEU A 62 -11.16 3.59 6.35
CA LEU A 62 -10.22 3.71 7.47
C LEU A 62 -9.96 5.19 7.82
N LEU A 63 -9.79 6.05 6.82
CA LEU A 63 -9.56 7.49 7.03
C LEU A 63 -10.71 8.16 7.79
N ALA A 64 -11.95 7.74 7.55
CA ALA A 64 -13.12 8.23 8.27
C ALA A 64 -13.10 7.91 9.78
N GLN A 65 -12.34 6.89 10.19
CA GLN A 65 -12.14 6.51 11.59
C GLN A 65 -10.93 7.21 12.25
N LEU A 66 -10.16 7.98 11.50
CA LEU A 66 -8.90 8.58 11.93
C LEU A 66 -8.91 10.12 11.84
N PRO A 67 -9.96 10.83 12.32
CA PRO A 67 -10.13 12.27 12.10
C PRO A 67 -9.08 13.14 12.82
N SER A 68 -8.35 12.57 13.79
CA SER A 68 -7.29 13.26 14.53
C SER A 68 -5.95 13.33 13.78
N LEU A 69 -5.85 12.71 12.60
CA LEU A 69 -4.64 12.68 11.80
C LEU A 69 -4.71 13.66 10.63
N ARG A 70 -3.56 14.08 10.14
CA ARG A 70 -3.38 14.60 8.79
C ARG A 70 -3.00 13.41 7.92
N SER A 71 -3.99 12.76 7.33
CA SER A 71 -3.83 11.57 6.52
C SER A 71 -3.48 11.94 5.09
N ILE A 72 -2.31 11.51 4.61
CA ILE A 72 -1.79 11.80 3.27
C ILE A 72 -1.73 10.46 2.52
N ALA A 73 -2.76 10.17 1.74
CA ALA A 73 -2.83 8.95 0.95
C ALA A 73 -2.17 9.15 -0.41
N VAL A 74 -1.23 8.27 -0.74
CA VAL A 74 -0.43 8.34 -1.96
C VAL A 74 -0.95 7.35 -2.98
N ASP A 75 -1.29 7.81 -4.19
CA ASP A 75 -1.44 6.92 -5.32
C ASP A 75 -0.04 6.45 -5.76
N MET A 76 0.25 5.17 -5.57
CA MET A 76 1.53 4.59 -5.96
C MET A 76 1.76 4.71 -7.47
N PRO A 77 3.02 4.72 -7.96
CA PRO A 77 3.31 4.87 -9.38
C PRO A 77 2.48 3.97 -10.28
N GLY A 78 1.87 4.55 -11.32
CA GLY A 78 1.00 3.87 -12.26
C GLY A 78 -0.41 3.55 -11.76
N HIS A 79 -0.69 3.83 -10.50
CA HIS A 79 -2.01 3.63 -9.89
C HIS A 79 -2.73 4.97 -9.73
N GLY A 80 -4.05 4.92 -9.55
CA GLY A 80 -4.87 6.10 -9.30
C GLY A 80 -4.60 7.23 -10.27
N GLY A 81 -4.22 8.40 -9.78
CA GLY A 81 -3.87 9.60 -10.57
C GLY A 81 -2.37 9.80 -10.80
N SER A 82 -1.51 8.95 -10.26
CA SER A 82 -0.05 9.07 -10.41
C SER A 82 0.45 8.66 -11.80
N GLU A 83 1.62 9.20 -12.16
CA GLU A 83 2.31 8.86 -13.40
C GLU A 83 2.79 7.40 -13.38
N GLY A 84 2.88 6.80 -14.56
CA GLY A 84 3.42 5.45 -14.73
C GLY A 84 4.94 5.44 -14.83
N VAL A 85 5.53 4.34 -14.38
CA VAL A 85 6.98 4.12 -14.42
C VAL A 85 7.29 2.81 -15.13
N ASP A 86 8.32 2.81 -15.95
CA ASP A 86 8.93 1.60 -16.48
C ASP A 86 10.07 1.16 -15.54
N PHE A 87 9.83 0.10 -14.78
CA PHE A 87 10.77 -0.40 -13.78
C PHE A 87 11.84 -1.35 -14.33
N ARG A 88 11.94 -1.55 -15.65
CA ARG A 88 12.94 -2.45 -16.22
C ARG A 88 14.37 -2.01 -15.84
N GLY A 89 15.11 -2.90 -15.18
CA GLY A 89 16.49 -2.65 -14.75
C GLY A 89 16.60 -1.73 -13.53
N VAL A 90 15.50 -1.38 -12.89
CA VAL A 90 15.49 -0.49 -11.71
C VAL A 90 15.69 -1.29 -10.43
N ASP A 91 16.53 -0.81 -9.53
CA ASP A 91 16.56 -1.25 -8.14
C ASP A 91 15.31 -0.73 -7.42
N LEU A 92 14.32 -1.60 -7.21
CA LEU A 92 13.03 -1.23 -6.65
C LEU A 92 13.14 -0.65 -5.23
N ARG A 93 13.99 -1.24 -4.36
CA ARG A 93 14.15 -0.76 -2.98
C ARG A 93 14.69 0.66 -2.94
N ARG A 94 15.76 0.91 -3.69
CA ARG A 94 16.35 2.24 -3.81
C ARG A 94 15.39 3.23 -4.41
N TRP A 95 14.71 2.85 -5.48
CA TRP A 95 13.79 3.72 -6.20
C TRP A 95 12.62 4.19 -5.33
N PHE A 96 11.95 3.26 -4.62
CA PHE A 96 10.83 3.60 -3.74
C PHE A 96 11.29 4.40 -2.51
N LYS A 97 12.47 4.10 -1.97
CA LYS A 97 13.08 4.91 -0.91
C LYS A 97 13.25 6.35 -1.35
N ASP A 98 13.91 6.55 -2.51
CA ASP A 98 14.19 7.89 -3.04
C ASP A 98 12.88 8.64 -3.36
N MET A 99 11.87 7.95 -3.89
CA MET A 99 10.53 8.49 -4.13
C MET A 99 9.84 8.96 -2.83
N LEU A 100 9.86 8.15 -1.77
CA LEU A 100 9.23 8.51 -0.51
C LEU A 100 9.95 9.69 0.16
N ILE A 101 11.28 9.71 0.15
CA ILE A 101 12.06 10.86 0.66
C ILE A 101 11.67 12.12 -0.09
N SER A 102 11.69 12.11 -1.43
CA SER A 102 11.30 13.28 -2.23
C SER A 102 9.85 13.68 -2.03
N CYS A 103 8.95 12.73 -1.80
CA CYS A 103 7.55 13.02 -1.47
C CYS A 103 7.43 13.75 -0.12
N LEU A 104 8.17 13.31 0.90
CA LEU A 104 8.19 13.98 2.21
C LEU A 104 8.80 15.38 2.11
N ASP A 105 9.88 15.55 1.36
CA ASP A 105 10.56 16.83 1.16
C ASP A 105 9.63 17.82 0.44
N GLU A 106 8.92 17.41 -0.61
CA GLU A 106 7.95 18.24 -1.33
C GLU A 106 6.74 18.63 -0.47
N LEU A 107 6.38 17.77 0.50
CA LEU A 107 5.33 18.07 1.49
C LEU A 107 5.83 18.90 2.68
N GLY A 108 7.13 19.18 2.78
CA GLY A 108 7.74 19.89 3.88
C GLY A 108 7.72 19.10 5.20
N LEU A 109 7.85 17.78 5.12
CA LEU A 109 7.75 16.88 6.27
C LEU A 109 9.10 16.23 6.56
N ASP A 110 9.66 16.46 7.76
CA ASP A 110 10.91 15.83 8.21
C ASP A 110 10.72 14.34 8.46
N ALA A 111 9.68 13.95 9.20
CA ALA A 111 9.35 12.58 9.52
C ALA A 111 7.84 12.40 9.71
N VAL A 112 7.33 11.22 9.40
CA VAL A 112 5.91 10.89 9.42
C VAL A 112 5.63 9.55 10.10
N HIS A 113 4.38 9.35 10.52
CA HIS A 113 3.84 8.01 10.70
C HIS A 113 3.49 7.41 9.34
N ILE A 114 3.57 6.10 9.20
CA ILE A 114 3.19 5.39 7.97
C ILE A 114 2.10 4.36 8.30
N VAL A 115 1.06 4.32 7.50
CA VAL A 115 0.12 3.20 7.41
C VAL A 115 0.27 2.59 6.04
N GLY A 116 0.81 1.40 5.98
CA GLY A 116 1.05 0.70 4.72
C GLY A 116 0.21 -0.57 4.61
N HIS A 117 -0.28 -0.85 3.41
CA HIS A 117 -0.95 -2.11 3.12
C HIS A 117 -0.14 -2.92 2.11
N SER A 118 0.04 -4.22 2.38
CA SER A 118 0.65 -5.17 1.44
C SER A 118 1.98 -4.64 0.88
N GLN A 119 2.05 -4.34 -0.42
CA GLN A 119 3.22 -3.71 -1.07
C GLN A 119 3.61 -2.38 -0.41
N GLY A 120 2.64 -1.52 -0.10
CA GLY A 120 2.90 -0.24 0.55
C GLY A 120 3.52 -0.42 1.94
N ALA A 121 3.11 -1.44 2.68
CA ALA A 121 3.70 -1.78 3.97
C ALA A 121 5.14 -2.33 3.81
N PHE A 122 5.39 -3.15 2.78
CA PHE A 122 6.74 -3.61 2.46
C PHE A 122 7.69 -2.43 2.16
N ILE A 123 7.23 -1.49 1.35
CA ILE A 123 7.98 -0.27 0.99
C ILE A 123 8.21 0.59 2.25
N GLY A 124 7.20 0.76 3.09
CA GLY A 124 7.30 1.52 4.34
C GLY A 124 8.30 0.90 5.34
N LEU A 125 8.32 -0.44 5.49
CA LEU A 125 9.31 -1.14 6.30
C LEU A 125 10.72 -0.99 5.73
N GLY A 126 10.86 -1.01 4.40
CA GLY A 126 12.13 -0.71 3.73
C GLY A 126 12.63 0.70 4.03
N LEU A 127 11.75 1.71 4.04
CA LEU A 127 12.10 3.08 4.44
C LEU A 127 12.50 3.15 5.92
N ALA A 128 11.74 2.51 6.82
CA ALA A 128 12.06 2.46 8.25
C ALA A 128 13.42 1.81 8.54
N LEU A 129 13.82 0.84 7.71
CA LEU A 129 15.12 0.18 7.81
C LEU A 129 16.27 1.04 7.25
N ASP A 130 16.06 1.69 6.10
CA ASP A 130 17.12 2.39 5.37
C ASP A 130 17.29 3.85 5.80
N VAL A 131 16.22 4.51 6.27
CA VAL A 131 16.18 5.94 6.64
C VAL A 131 15.26 6.14 7.85
N PRO A 132 15.61 5.54 9.01
CA PRO A 132 14.73 5.52 10.19
C PRO A 132 14.37 6.92 10.70
N GLU A 133 15.23 7.93 10.49
CA GLU A 133 14.96 9.30 10.87
C GLU A 133 13.76 9.95 10.15
N ARG A 134 13.33 9.39 9.00
CA ARG A 134 12.16 9.85 8.25
C ARG A 134 10.86 9.16 8.68
N VAL A 135 10.95 8.15 9.56
CA VAL A 135 9.80 7.34 10.02
C VAL A 135 9.66 7.42 11.53
N ARG A 136 8.52 7.93 12.01
CA ARG A 136 8.21 7.97 13.44
C ARG A 136 7.73 6.62 13.96
N SER A 137 6.79 6.02 13.24
CA SER A 137 6.27 4.67 13.47
C SER A 137 5.59 4.14 12.21
N LEU A 138 5.32 2.85 12.17
CA LEU A 138 4.70 2.23 11.02
C LEU A 138 3.65 1.19 11.43
N ALA A 139 2.42 1.34 10.94
CA ALA A 139 1.39 0.30 10.95
C ALA A 139 1.41 -0.43 9.60
N ALA A 140 1.81 -1.70 9.60
CA ALA A 140 1.95 -2.54 8.41
C ALA A 140 0.82 -3.57 8.37
N ILE A 141 -0.12 -3.40 7.44
CA ILE A 141 -1.28 -4.27 7.29
C ILE A 141 -1.03 -5.27 6.16
N GLY A 142 -1.14 -6.57 6.44
CA GLY A 142 -1.01 -7.64 5.43
C GLY A 142 0.32 -7.62 4.67
N THR A 143 1.44 -7.27 5.33
CA THR A 143 2.73 -7.06 4.64
C THR A 143 3.44 -8.35 4.25
N PRO A 144 3.90 -8.49 2.99
CA PRO A 144 4.72 -9.64 2.60
C PRO A 144 6.12 -9.63 3.25
N ALA A 145 6.57 -8.50 3.81
CA ALA A 145 7.91 -8.38 4.39
C ALA A 145 8.22 -9.43 5.45
N VAL A 146 7.21 -9.87 6.21
CA VAL A 146 7.31 -10.88 7.27
C VAL A 146 6.72 -12.23 6.86
N ALA A 147 6.28 -12.43 5.62
CA ALA A 147 5.54 -13.60 5.18
C ALA A 147 6.35 -14.49 4.23
N LEU A 148 6.93 -15.56 4.75
CA LEU A 148 7.56 -16.59 3.92
C LEU A 148 6.50 -17.48 3.26
N GLY A 149 6.81 -17.96 2.05
CA GLY A 149 5.97 -18.91 1.33
C GLY A 149 4.65 -18.33 0.80
N ALA A 150 4.60 -17.01 0.54
CA ALA A 150 3.46 -16.37 -0.08
C ALA A 150 3.03 -17.05 -1.39
N ARG A 151 1.72 -17.22 -1.59
CA ARG A 151 1.16 -17.75 -2.83
C ARG A 151 1.11 -16.66 -3.90
N LEU A 152 2.23 -16.43 -4.56
CA LEU A 152 2.39 -15.37 -5.56
C LEU A 152 2.40 -15.89 -7.02
N ASP A 153 1.89 -17.11 -7.26
CA ASP A 153 1.96 -17.77 -8.58
C ASP A 153 1.27 -16.95 -9.67
N SER A 154 0.13 -16.34 -9.37
CA SER A 154 -0.58 -15.46 -10.31
C SER A 154 0.23 -14.21 -10.65
N LEU A 155 0.91 -13.61 -9.69
CA LEU A 155 1.77 -12.46 -9.90
C LEU A 155 3.04 -12.85 -10.68
N ARG A 156 3.64 -14.02 -10.38
CA ARG A 156 4.76 -14.59 -11.15
C ARG A 156 4.38 -14.85 -12.60
N PHE A 157 3.15 -15.33 -12.85
CA PHE A 157 2.65 -15.50 -14.20
C PHE A 157 2.55 -14.14 -14.94
N LEU A 158 2.03 -13.11 -14.28
CA LEU A 158 1.96 -11.74 -14.83
C LEU A 158 3.34 -11.06 -14.99
N ALA A 159 4.37 -11.56 -14.32
CA ALA A 159 5.75 -11.08 -14.49
C ALA A 159 6.41 -11.57 -15.79
N ARG A 160 5.82 -12.54 -16.50
CA ARG A 160 6.40 -13.11 -17.72
C ARG A 160 6.45 -12.10 -18.86
N PRO A 161 7.61 -11.93 -19.52
CA PRO A 161 7.76 -11.04 -20.67
C PRO A 161 6.75 -11.37 -21.77
N GLY A 162 6.14 -10.34 -22.37
CA GLY A 162 5.12 -10.49 -23.42
C GLY A 162 3.73 -10.81 -22.90
N ILE A 163 3.58 -11.83 -22.05
CA ILE A 163 2.28 -12.27 -21.52
C ILE A 163 1.72 -11.26 -20.51
N GLY A 164 2.49 -10.90 -19.51
CA GLY A 164 2.05 -9.98 -18.47
C GLY A 164 1.63 -8.59 -19.02
N PRO A 165 2.49 -7.90 -19.79
CA PRO A 165 2.12 -6.65 -20.41
C PRO A 165 0.86 -6.74 -21.29
N LEU A 166 0.70 -7.82 -22.05
CA LEU A 166 -0.49 -8.05 -22.87
C LEU A 166 -1.75 -8.16 -22.02
N LEU A 167 -1.76 -9.06 -21.02
CA LEU A 167 -2.91 -9.30 -20.15
C LEU A 167 -3.29 -8.07 -19.31
N LEU A 168 -2.28 -7.34 -18.80
CA LEU A 168 -2.51 -6.17 -17.95
C LEU A 168 -2.99 -4.95 -18.76
N SER A 169 -2.65 -4.85 -20.06
CA SER A 169 -3.11 -3.78 -20.94
C SER A 169 -4.42 -4.08 -21.64
N MET A 170 -4.90 -5.33 -21.63
CA MET A 170 -6.20 -5.68 -22.20
C MET A 170 -7.34 -5.07 -21.36
N PRO A 171 -8.39 -4.52 -22.03
CA PRO A 171 -9.59 -4.11 -21.33
C PRO A 171 -10.21 -5.29 -20.55
N LYS A 172 -10.45 -5.08 -19.26
CA LYS A 172 -11.10 -6.10 -18.42
C LYS A 172 -12.62 -5.94 -18.53
N PRO A 173 -13.38 -7.04 -18.70
CA PRO A 173 -14.84 -6.95 -18.64
C PRO A 173 -15.27 -6.49 -17.24
N ALA A 174 -16.09 -5.43 -17.19
CA ALA A 174 -16.55 -4.88 -15.89
C ALA A 174 -17.26 -5.95 -15.02
N GLY A 175 -18.10 -6.79 -15.64
CA GLY A 175 -18.80 -7.87 -14.92
C GLY A 175 -17.89 -8.95 -14.33
N ALA A 176 -16.67 -9.14 -14.88
CA ALA A 176 -15.72 -10.12 -14.34
C ALA A 176 -14.79 -9.51 -13.28
N TYR A 177 -14.78 -8.19 -13.13
CA TYR A 177 -13.77 -7.50 -12.32
C TYR A 177 -13.90 -7.81 -10.82
N ARG A 178 -15.11 -7.96 -10.28
CA ARG A 178 -15.32 -8.38 -8.89
C ARG A 178 -14.63 -9.72 -8.58
N GLY A 179 -14.72 -10.70 -9.49
CA GLY A 179 -14.02 -11.97 -9.33
C GLY A 179 -12.49 -11.87 -9.44
N ILE A 180 -11.97 -10.91 -10.21
CA ILE A 180 -10.53 -10.61 -10.27
C ILE A 180 -10.08 -9.98 -8.96
N LEU A 181 -10.80 -8.99 -8.46
CA LEU A 181 -10.50 -8.28 -7.22
C LEU A 181 -10.58 -9.21 -6.01
N ALA A 182 -11.58 -10.10 -5.96
CA ALA A 182 -11.76 -11.09 -4.89
C ALA A 182 -10.55 -12.05 -4.75
N ARG A 183 -9.82 -12.30 -5.82
CA ARG A 183 -8.57 -13.07 -5.78
C ARG A 183 -7.39 -12.28 -5.22
N THR A 184 -7.54 -10.97 -5.06
CA THR A 184 -6.49 -10.07 -4.54
C THR A 184 -6.75 -9.72 -3.09
N ILE A 185 -7.98 -9.28 -2.75
CA ILE A 185 -8.31 -8.77 -1.42
C ILE A 185 -9.22 -9.71 -0.60
N GLY A 186 -9.77 -10.74 -1.20
CA GLY A 186 -10.72 -11.66 -0.58
C GLY A 186 -12.16 -11.43 -1.04
N LEU A 187 -12.98 -12.49 -0.97
CA LEU A 187 -14.37 -12.42 -1.42
C LEU A 187 -15.21 -11.53 -0.48
N HIS A 188 -15.09 -11.71 0.83
CA HIS A 188 -15.81 -10.93 1.82
C HIS A 188 -15.53 -9.43 1.69
N ALA A 189 -14.27 -9.03 1.54
CA ALA A 189 -13.90 -7.64 1.33
C ALA A 189 -14.56 -7.03 0.08
N VAL A 190 -14.66 -7.81 -1.01
CA VAL A 190 -15.34 -7.36 -2.24
C VAL A 190 -16.85 -7.30 -2.08
N GLU A 191 -17.46 -8.19 -1.29
CA GLU A 191 -18.89 -8.16 -0.99
C GLU A 191 -19.26 -7.01 -0.07
N ALA A 192 -18.42 -6.68 0.90
CA ALA A 192 -18.59 -5.57 1.83
C ALA A 192 -18.27 -4.19 1.20
N ALA A 193 -17.42 -4.16 0.17
CA ALA A 193 -17.00 -2.91 -0.47
C ALA A 193 -18.19 -2.23 -1.19
N PRO A 194 -18.32 -0.88 -1.07
CA PRO A 194 -19.33 -0.15 -1.83
C PRO A 194 -19.04 -0.22 -3.34
N GLU A 195 -20.08 -0.15 -4.16
CA GLU A 195 -19.99 -0.21 -5.62
C GLU A 195 -19.06 0.85 -6.20
N GLU A 196 -19.04 2.04 -5.61
CA GLU A 196 -18.19 3.15 -6.00
C GLU A 196 -16.72 2.76 -5.88
N LEU A 197 -16.33 2.03 -4.82
CA LEU A 197 -14.95 1.56 -4.61
C LEU A 197 -14.56 0.52 -5.66
N ILE A 198 -15.44 -0.45 -5.94
CA ILE A 198 -15.21 -1.45 -6.99
C ILE A 198 -15.05 -0.76 -8.35
N ARG A 199 -15.90 0.23 -8.64
CA ARG A 199 -15.86 1.01 -9.87
C ARG A 199 -14.58 1.83 -9.98
N ALA A 200 -14.18 2.54 -8.92
CA ALA A 200 -12.95 3.33 -8.92
C ALA A 200 -11.72 2.45 -9.15
N THR A 201 -11.63 1.32 -8.45
CA THR A 201 -10.53 0.35 -8.61
C THR A 201 -10.49 -0.21 -10.04
N TYR A 202 -11.65 -0.61 -10.58
CA TYR A 202 -11.77 -1.05 -11.96
C TYR A 202 -11.22 -0.01 -12.94
N LEU A 203 -11.69 1.24 -12.85
CA LEU A 203 -11.28 2.32 -13.75
C LEU A 203 -9.79 2.64 -13.61
N GLY A 204 -9.23 2.59 -12.41
CA GLY A 204 -7.81 2.73 -12.16
C GLY A 204 -6.96 1.72 -12.93
N THR A 205 -7.39 0.45 -12.96
CA THR A 205 -6.69 -0.62 -13.68
C THR A 205 -6.83 -0.58 -15.21
N GLN A 206 -7.76 0.22 -15.76
CA GLN A 206 -7.92 0.40 -17.21
C GLN A 206 -6.99 1.47 -17.79
N ARG A 207 -6.23 2.16 -16.94
CA ARG A 207 -5.28 3.18 -17.39
C ARG A 207 -4.05 2.53 -18.04
N ARG A 208 -3.57 3.12 -19.14
CA ARG A 208 -2.38 2.62 -19.86
C ARG A 208 -1.14 2.59 -18.95
N ALA A 209 -0.99 3.60 -18.09
CA ALA A 209 0.10 3.69 -17.12
C ALA A 209 0.15 2.49 -16.19
N PHE A 210 -1.01 2.01 -15.72
CA PHE A 210 -1.14 0.85 -14.85
C PHE A 210 -0.49 -0.41 -15.46
N GLY A 211 -0.88 -0.79 -16.68
CA GLY A 211 -0.41 -2.02 -17.31
C GLY A 211 1.11 -2.08 -17.47
N THR A 212 1.73 -0.99 -17.95
CA THR A 212 3.18 -0.90 -18.12
C THR A 212 3.89 -0.94 -16.78
N THR A 213 3.47 -0.11 -15.83
CA THR A 213 4.10 -0.01 -14.50
C THR A 213 4.04 -1.33 -13.76
N VAL A 214 2.85 -1.92 -13.67
CA VAL A 214 2.61 -3.17 -12.95
C VAL A 214 3.40 -4.32 -13.55
N SER A 215 3.40 -4.49 -14.88
CA SER A 215 4.13 -5.60 -15.51
C SER A 215 5.64 -5.49 -15.33
N THR A 216 6.20 -4.28 -15.45
CA THR A 216 7.64 -4.06 -15.29
C THR A 216 8.07 -4.13 -13.83
N TYR A 217 7.23 -3.64 -12.89
CA TYR A 217 7.43 -3.83 -11.45
C TYR A 217 7.49 -5.31 -11.07
N LEU A 218 6.49 -6.10 -11.48
CA LEU A 218 6.46 -7.54 -11.19
C LEU A 218 7.68 -8.27 -11.76
N ARG A 219 8.08 -7.91 -12.98
CA ARG A 219 9.28 -8.47 -13.59
C ARG A 219 10.53 -8.24 -12.76
N GLU A 220 10.76 -7.01 -12.29
CA GLU A 220 11.94 -6.72 -11.45
C GLU A 220 11.80 -7.32 -10.05
N MET A 221 10.59 -7.34 -9.45
CA MET A 221 10.32 -7.97 -8.18
C MET A 221 10.66 -9.48 -8.19
N PHE A 222 10.28 -10.19 -9.27
CA PHE A 222 10.54 -11.62 -9.40
C PHE A 222 11.89 -11.97 -10.06
N LYS A 223 12.66 -11.00 -10.48
CA LYS A 223 13.97 -11.23 -11.07
C LYS A 223 14.91 -11.91 -10.07
N GLY A 224 15.39 -13.11 -10.42
CA GLY A 224 16.26 -13.91 -9.56
C GLY A 224 15.56 -14.62 -8.40
N VAL A 225 14.22 -14.64 -8.34
CA VAL A 225 13.45 -15.39 -7.32
C VAL A 225 13.72 -16.89 -7.39
N ASP A 226 14.01 -17.45 -8.57
CA ASP A 226 14.39 -18.86 -8.68
C ASP A 226 15.74 -19.17 -7.98
N ALA A 227 16.66 -18.18 -7.93
CA ALA A 227 17.90 -18.27 -7.18
C ALA A 227 17.75 -17.86 -5.70
N ASN A 228 16.82 -16.97 -5.40
CA ASN A 228 16.48 -16.51 -4.05
C ASN A 228 14.95 -16.33 -3.90
N PRO A 229 14.21 -17.37 -3.51
CA PRO A 229 12.75 -17.33 -3.36
C PRO A 229 12.25 -16.31 -2.33
N GLN A 230 13.12 -15.83 -1.46
CA GLN A 230 12.78 -14.88 -0.38
C GLN A 230 13.09 -13.41 -0.73
N ARG A 231 13.49 -13.13 -1.96
CA ARG A 231 13.90 -11.77 -2.37
C ARG A 231 12.83 -10.69 -2.14
N TYR A 232 11.55 -11.05 -2.07
CA TYR A 232 10.43 -10.15 -1.82
C TYR A 232 10.04 -10.04 -0.34
N VAL A 233 10.83 -10.62 0.58
CA VAL A 233 10.69 -10.45 2.02
C VAL A 233 11.95 -9.77 2.58
N LEU A 234 11.85 -9.20 3.77
CA LEU A 234 13.05 -8.75 4.48
C LEU A 234 13.73 -9.95 5.14
N THR A 235 15.06 -9.96 5.21
CA THR A 235 15.79 -11.01 5.92
C THR A 235 15.59 -10.90 7.43
N ASP A 236 15.92 -11.94 8.18
CA ASP A 236 15.81 -11.93 9.63
C ASP A 236 16.70 -10.84 10.25
N GLU A 237 17.88 -10.63 9.69
CA GLU A 237 18.83 -9.58 10.10
C GLU A 237 18.28 -8.18 9.77
N GLU A 238 17.61 -8.01 8.64
CA GLU A 238 16.97 -6.76 8.27
C GLU A 238 15.82 -6.42 9.20
N LEU A 239 14.97 -7.40 9.51
CA LEU A 239 13.87 -7.23 10.47
C LEU A 239 14.39 -6.84 11.86
N ALA A 240 15.47 -7.50 12.34
CA ALA A 240 16.08 -7.21 13.63
C ALA A 240 16.73 -5.81 13.73
N ARG A 241 17.00 -5.17 12.60
CA ARG A 241 17.58 -3.81 12.55
C ARG A 241 16.55 -2.69 12.50
N ILE A 242 15.27 -2.99 12.33
CA ILE A 242 14.22 -1.97 12.35
C ILE A 242 14.03 -1.50 13.81
N ASP A 243 14.49 -0.28 14.11
CA ASP A 243 14.45 0.30 15.45
C ASP A 243 13.19 1.15 15.72
N ARG A 244 12.41 1.43 14.69
CA ARG A 244 11.16 2.20 14.79
C ARG A 244 10.03 1.37 15.39
N PRO A 245 9.09 1.97 16.14
CA PRO A 245 7.88 1.28 16.57
C PRO A 245 7.10 0.75 15.35
N VAL A 246 6.72 -0.53 15.37
CA VAL A 246 5.97 -1.18 14.30
C VAL A 246 4.73 -1.86 14.87
N LEU A 247 3.58 -1.67 14.23
CA LEU A 247 2.38 -2.48 14.40
C LEU A 247 2.20 -3.35 13.16
N ILE A 248 2.20 -4.66 13.34
CA ILE A 248 1.81 -5.60 12.27
C ILE A 248 0.34 -5.95 12.49
N VAL A 249 -0.53 -5.59 11.56
CA VAL A 249 -1.94 -6.00 11.54
C VAL A 249 -2.13 -7.08 10.49
N TRP A 250 -2.79 -8.18 10.87
CA TRP A 250 -2.96 -9.33 9.99
C TRP A 250 -4.40 -9.82 9.99
N GLY A 251 -4.98 -9.96 8.80
CA GLY A 251 -6.30 -10.58 8.64
C GLY A 251 -6.22 -12.10 8.82
N ARG A 252 -7.14 -12.67 9.61
CA ARG A 252 -7.17 -14.09 9.92
C ARG A 252 -7.40 -14.96 8.68
N GLU A 253 -8.16 -14.46 7.74
CA GLU A 253 -8.57 -15.11 6.49
C GLU A 253 -7.75 -14.64 5.28
N ASP A 254 -6.55 -14.06 5.50
CA ASP A 254 -5.70 -13.60 4.40
C ASP A 254 -5.35 -14.74 3.44
N ILE A 255 -5.81 -14.62 2.20
CA ILE A 255 -5.70 -15.66 1.18
C ILE A 255 -4.29 -15.81 0.60
N GLY A 256 -3.48 -14.75 0.66
CA GLY A 256 -2.12 -14.73 0.12
C GLY A 256 -1.09 -15.32 1.07
N PHE A 257 -1.39 -15.36 2.39
CA PHE A 257 -0.41 -15.68 3.43
C PHE A 257 -1.05 -16.45 4.58
N GLN A 258 -1.10 -17.77 4.44
CA GLN A 258 -1.88 -18.63 5.35
C GLN A 258 -1.13 -19.10 6.60
N ASN A 259 0.20 -18.97 6.66
CA ASN A 259 0.97 -19.41 7.83
C ASN A 259 1.12 -18.28 8.85
N ILE A 260 0.05 -18.01 9.61
CA ILE A 260 0.02 -16.95 10.63
C ILE A 260 1.07 -17.16 11.72
N ALA A 261 1.37 -18.42 12.10
CA ALA A 261 2.39 -18.71 13.11
C ALA A 261 3.78 -18.25 12.67
N GLU A 262 4.14 -18.50 11.40
CA GLU A 262 5.41 -18.04 10.83
C GLU A 262 5.46 -16.52 10.68
N VAL A 263 4.36 -15.90 10.23
CA VAL A 263 4.24 -14.43 10.16
C VAL A 263 4.47 -13.81 11.54
N ARG A 264 3.82 -14.33 12.60
CA ARG A 264 3.97 -13.85 13.97
C ARG A 264 5.41 -14.01 14.47
N LYS A 265 6.03 -15.17 14.19
CA LYS A 265 7.42 -15.45 14.56
C LYS A 265 8.37 -14.42 13.90
N ARG A 266 8.19 -14.15 12.62
CA ARG A 266 9.04 -13.19 11.90
C ARG A 266 8.76 -11.74 12.32
N ALA A 267 7.50 -11.38 12.57
CA ALA A 267 7.16 -10.06 13.12
C ALA A 267 7.86 -9.80 14.47
N ALA A 268 8.02 -10.83 15.30
CA ALA A 268 8.71 -10.75 16.59
C ALA A 268 10.23 -10.52 16.46
N LEU A 269 10.82 -10.63 15.29
CA LEU A 269 12.23 -10.26 15.03
C LEU A 269 12.43 -8.74 15.05
N ILE A 270 11.38 -7.96 14.79
CA ILE A 270 11.43 -6.50 14.91
C ILE A 270 11.35 -6.12 16.39
N PRO A 271 12.38 -5.48 16.98
CA PRO A 271 12.49 -5.29 18.44
C PRO A 271 11.30 -4.58 19.10
N ASN A 272 10.71 -3.60 18.40
CA ASN A 272 9.61 -2.77 18.90
C ASN A 272 8.28 -3.06 18.18
N ALA A 273 8.09 -4.31 17.73
CA ALA A 273 6.87 -4.68 17.03
C ALA A 273 5.77 -5.16 17.98
N ARG A 274 4.53 -4.76 17.63
CA ARG A 274 3.29 -5.37 18.14
C ARG A 274 2.65 -6.13 16.99
N PHE A 275 1.98 -7.24 17.29
CA PHE A 275 1.26 -8.05 16.33
C PHE A 275 -0.21 -8.16 16.73
N GLU A 276 -1.09 -7.73 15.84
CA GLU A 276 -2.55 -7.80 16.04
C GLU A 276 -3.16 -8.69 14.93
N LEU A 277 -3.86 -9.74 15.37
CA LEU A 277 -4.62 -10.62 14.50
C LEU A 277 -6.09 -10.20 14.53
N VAL A 278 -6.59 -9.71 13.42
CA VAL A 278 -7.96 -9.18 13.28
C VAL A 278 -8.82 -10.10 12.41
N PRO A 279 -10.16 -10.04 12.50
CA PRO A 279 -11.04 -10.68 11.52
C PRO A 279 -10.80 -10.14 10.11
N GLY A 280 -11.16 -10.94 9.09
CA GLY A 280 -11.10 -10.52 7.70
C GLY A 280 -9.88 -11.01 6.93
N GLY A 281 -9.85 -10.66 5.65
CA GLY A 281 -8.86 -11.08 4.67
C GLY A 281 -7.67 -10.13 4.51
N HIS A 282 -7.26 -9.94 3.26
CA HIS A 282 -6.06 -9.13 2.94
C HIS A 282 -6.27 -7.63 3.15
N GLU A 283 -7.51 -7.12 3.02
CA GLU A 283 -7.93 -5.76 3.39
C GLU A 283 -8.90 -5.80 4.58
N PRO A 284 -8.46 -6.15 5.78
CA PRO A 284 -9.34 -6.46 6.90
C PRO A 284 -10.23 -5.28 7.34
N TRP A 285 -9.87 -4.04 7.00
CA TRP A 285 -10.74 -2.88 7.29
C TRP A 285 -11.98 -2.79 6.39
N LEU A 286 -12.03 -3.53 5.28
CA LEU A 286 -13.26 -3.69 4.48
C LEU A 286 -14.17 -4.78 5.06
N ASP A 287 -13.58 -5.80 5.69
CA ASP A 287 -14.33 -6.90 6.32
C ASP A 287 -14.86 -6.50 7.71
N ASP A 288 -13.99 -5.93 8.54
CA ASP A 288 -14.29 -5.44 9.89
C ASP A 288 -13.49 -4.17 10.18
N LEU A 289 -14.14 -3.04 9.90
CA LEU A 289 -13.53 -1.72 10.02
C LEU A 289 -13.09 -1.42 11.46
N ALA A 290 -13.93 -1.70 12.45
CA ALA A 290 -13.66 -1.37 13.84
C ALA A 290 -12.45 -2.15 14.40
N SER A 291 -12.40 -3.46 14.14
CA SER A 291 -11.31 -4.33 14.56
C SER A 291 -9.96 -3.96 13.93
N THR A 292 -9.97 -3.28 12.77
CA THR A 292 -8.74 -2.81 12.12
C THR A 292 -8.39 -1.37 12.53
N ALA A 293 -9.38 -0.46 12.53
CA ALA A 293 -9.15 0.96 12.80
C ALA A 293 -8.68 1.23 14.23
N GLN A 294 -9.29 0.56 15.22
CA GLN A 294 -8.97 0.81 16.63
C GLN A 294 -7.49 0.50 16.99
N PRO A 295 -6.92 -0.68 16.64
CA PRO A 295 -5.50 -0.94 16.88
C PRO A 295 -4.57 0.03 16.17
N VAL A 296 -4.91 0.44 14.94
CA VAL A 296 -4.11 1.41 14.17
C VAL A 296 -4.14 2.78 14.85
N LEU A 297 -5.31 3.29 15.22
CA LEU A 297 -5.47 4.57 15.91
C LEU A 297 -4.72 4.55 17.26
N ASP A 298 -4.97 3.55 18.09
CA ASP A 298 -4.32 3.40 19.40
C ASP A 298 -2.80 3.35 19.30
N PHE A 299 -2.28 2.72 18.24
CA PHE A 299 -0.85 2.65 18.00
C PHE A 299 -0.30 4.03 17.61
N LEU A 300 -0.90 4.73 16.67
CA LEU A 300 -0.42 6.01 16.15
C LEU A 300 -0.49 7.13 17.23
N VAL A 301 -1.58 7.19 18.00
CA VAL A 301 -1.78 8.23 19.02
C VAL A 301 -0.82 8.05 20.23
N ARG A 302 -0.41 6.83 20.53
CA ARG A 302 0.54 6.57 21.65
C ARG A 302 1.99 6.92 21.31
N GLN A 303 2.30 7.19 20.05
CA GLN A 303 3.66 7.57 19.66
C GLN A 303 3.90 9.05 20.02
N PRO A 304 5.11 9.41 20.51
CA PRO A 304 5.42 10.80 20.81
C PRO A 304 5.20 11.70 19.59
N SER A 305 4.37 12.73 19.75
CA SER A 305 4.25 13.79 18.74
C SER A 305 5.62 14.43 18.55
N GLY A 306 6.13 14.46 17.34
CA GLY A 306 7.39 15.16 17.05
C GLY A 306 7.19 16.66 17.31
N HIS A 307 7.98 17.21 18.21
CA HIS A 307 7.97 18.65 18.46
C HIS A 307 8.21 19.38 17.14
N ARG A 308 7.28 20.28 16.77
CA ARG A 308 7.55 21.31 15.78
C ARG A 308 8.77 22.08 16.31
N ARG A 309 9.88 22.04 15.60
CA ARG A 309 10.90 23.06 15.79
C ARG A 309 10.26 24.38 15.36
N ALA A 310 10.15 25.31 16.30
CA ALA A 310 9.69 26.67 16.11
C ALA A 310 10.64 27.41 15.16
#